data_3c96cdf3b4b0b4afe0f7fa09c6a900e3
#
_entry.id   3c96cdf3b4b0b4afe0f7fa09c6a900e3
#
_cell.length_a   1.000
_cell.length_b   1.000
_cell.length_c   1.000
_cell.angle_alpha   90.00
_cell.angle_beta   90.00
_cell.angle_gamma   90.00
#
_symmetry.space_group_name_H-M   'P 1'
#
loop_
_entity.id
_entity.type
_entity.pdbx_description
1 polymer ?
#
loop_
_entity_poly.entity_id
_entity_poly.type
_entity_poly.pdbx_seq_one_letter_code
_entity_poly.pdbx_strand_id
1 'polypeptide(L)'
;MSPQSQEHIIIKEIKEGKIQKLVYARQFVADTNTMEGIAMQSFENGELRHVENAEYAEWKDNMWTMHNGMIYDVANGQNQHTMKFDTQVLPINESPKQIVQSQKKPEQMTMKELGEQISIMKSQYVNTNKLETELHQRVTIPMASLIFTLVGVPLGMQPNRNSSSMGFVMSIIIIFIYYSLMTMAGAIAQGGILNPMLAVWLPNIIGLLAGGYLMRRMSK
;
A
#
# COMPACT_ATOMS: atom_id res chain seq x y z
N MET A 1 -18.21 10.52 8.36
CA MET A 1 -16.75 10.67 8.49
C MET A 1 -16.35 11.78 7.56
N SER A 2 -15.93 12.92 8.11
CA SER A 2 -15.41 14.05 7.31
C SER A 2 -14.17 13.55 6.56
N PRO A 3 -14.05 13.86 5.26
CA PRO A 3 -12.85 13.55 4.51
C PRO A 3 -11.66 14.27 5.16
N GLN A 4 -10.67 13.51 5.59
CA GLN A 4 -9.49 14.08 6.24
C GLN A 4 -8.68 14.85 5.20
N SER A 5 -8.41 16.12 5.48
CA SER A 5 -7.40 16.90 4.77
C SER A 5 -6.06 16.17 4.85
N GLN A 6 -5.35 16.09 3.74
CA GLN A 6 -4.05 15.42 3.65
C GLN A 6 -2.96 16.46 3.39
N GLU A 7 -1.82 16.31 4.08
CA GLU A 7 -0.65 17.17 3.91
C GLU A 7 0.43 16.46 3.09
N HIS A 8 1.24 17.24 2.38
CA HIS A 8 2.41 16.76 1.62
C HIS A 8 2.08 15.69 0.56
N ILE A 9 1.21 16.04 -0.38
CA ILE A 9 0.83 15.16 -1.47
C ILE A 9 1.90 15.19 -2.57
N ILE A 10 2.28 14.01 -3.05
CA ILE A 10 3.22 13.85 -4.16
C ILE A 10 2.57 12.95 -5.21
N ILE A 11 2.40 13.49 -6.43
CA ILE A 11 1.91 12.77 -7.59
C ILE A 11 3.05 12.67 -8.61
N LYS A 12 3.29 11.46 -9.14
CA LYS A 12 4.38 11.20 -10.08
C LYS A 12 3.81 10.61 -11.36
N GLU A 13 4.06 11.27 -12.49
CA GLU A 13 3.80 10.70 -13.81
C GLU A 13 5.10 10.07 -14.34
N ILE A 14 5.07 8.75 -14.54
CA ILE A 14 6.20 7.98 -15.04
C ILE A 14 5.85 7.43 -16.42
N LYS A 15 6.67 7.73 -17.43
CA LYS A 15 6.60 7.13 -18.77
C LYS A 15 7.93 6.47 -19.11
N GLU A 16 7.89 5.26 -19.61
CA GLU A 16 9.08 4.49 -20.01
C GLU A 16 10.14 4.38 -18.90
N GLY A 17 9.69 4.26 -17.63
CA GLY A 17 10.58 4.14 -16.47
C GLY A 17 11.25 5.46 -16.04
N LYS A 18 10.93 6.61 -16.67
CA LYS A 18 11.45 7.93 -16.31
C LYS A 18 10.32 8.82 -15.78
N ILE A 19 10.64 9.61 -14.76
CA ILE A 19 9.70 10.63 -14.26
C ILE A 19 9.60 11.73 -15.32
N GLN A 20 8.38 11.98 -15.79
CA GLN A 20 8.09 13.08 -16.71
C GLN A 20 7.52 14.30 -15.97
N LYS A 21 6.69 14.06 -14.96
CA LYS A 21 6.15 15.12 -14.12
C LYS A 21 6.14 14.70 -12.66
N LEU A 22 6.42 15.66 -11.80
CA LEU A 22 6.32 15.55 -10.36
C LEU A 22 5.47 16.71 -9.86
N VAL A 23 4.32 16.42 -9.29
CA VAL A 23 3.44 17.42 -8.69
C VAL A 23 3.51 17.25 -7.18
N TYR A 24 3.82 18.32 -6.49
CA TYR A 24 3.74 18.44 -5.05
C TYR A 24 2.62 19.39 -4.69
N ALA A 25 1.79 19.04 -3.73
CA ALA A 25 0.86 19.94 -3.09
C ALA A 25 1.07 19.93 -1.58
N ARG A 26 1.09 21.12 -0.96
CA ARG A 26 1.27 21.24 0.48
C ARG A 26 0.12 20.61 1.25
N GLN A 27 -1.12 20.82 0.77
CA GLN A 27 -2.33 20.31 1.41
C GLN A 27 -3.42 20.04 0.37
N PHE A 28 -4.20 18.98 0.60
CA PHE A 28 -5.45 18.72 -0.09
C PHE A 28 -6.62 18.88 0.88
N VAL A 29 -7.55 19.74 0.55
CA VAL A 29 -8.78 20.00 1.32
C VAL A 29 -9.91 19.20 0.66
N ALA A 30 -10.31 18.11 1.30
CA ALA A 30 -11.28 17.18 0.73
C ALA A 30 -12.71 17.74 0.65
N ASP A 31 -13.08 18.67 1.52
CA ASP A 31 -14.42 19.30 1.55
C ASP A 31 -14.66 20.18 0.32
N THR A 32 -13.63 20.87 -0.16
CA THR A 32 -13.69 21.77 -1.31
C THR A 32 -13.12 21.16 -2.58
N ASN A 33 -12.51 19.97 -2.51
CA ASN A 33 -11.73 19.35 -3.59
C ASN A 33 -10.65 20.28 -4.15
N THR A 34 -9.93 20.97 -3.26
CA THR A 34 -8.85 21.90 -3.61
C THR A 34 -7.50 21.39 -3.12
N MET A 35 -6.47 21.65 -3.90
CA MET A 35 -5.06 21.49 -3.50
C MET A 35 -4.47 22.88 -3.25
N GLU A 36 -3.67 23.04 -2.20
CA GLU A 36 -2.99 24.28 -1.85
C GLU A 36 -1.47 24.14 -1.91
N GLY A 37 -0.82 25.24 -2.31
CA GLY A 37 0.65 25.31 -2.36
C GLY A 37 1.24 24.31 -3.34
N ILE A 38 0.90 24.45 -4.63
CA ILE A 38 1.28 23.51 -5.67
C ILE A 38 2.64 23.89 -6.26
N ALA A 39 3.47 22.87 -6.45
CA ALA A 39 4.69 22.96 -7.24
C ALA A 39 4.73 21.78 -8.23
N MET A 40 4.69 22.06 -9.52
CA MET A 40 4.85 21.06 -10.57
C MET A 40 6.23 21.20 -11.21
N GLN A 41 6.90 20.07 -11.37
CA GLN A 41 8.18 19.96 -12.07
C GLN A 41 7.98 19.08 -13.31
N SER A 42 8.38 19.57 -14.46
CA SER A 42 8.33 18.84 -15.74
C SER A 42 9.73 18.52 -16.21
N PHE A 43 9.95 17.25 -16.55
CA PHE A 43 11.24 16.73 -17.00
C PHE A 43 11.16 16.31 -18.45
N GLU A 44 12.18 16.66 -19.24
CA GLU A 44 12.36 16.20 -20.60
C GLU A 44 13.71 15.51 -20.73
N ASN A 45 13.73 14.27 -21.17
CA ASN A 45 14.94 13.43 -21.24
C ASN A 45 15.69 13.26 -19.91
N GLY A 46 14.99 13.43 -18.77
CA GLY A 46 15.59 13.36 -17.43
C GLY A 46 16.15 14.68 -16.91
N GLU A 47 16.08 15.76 -17.68
CA GLU A 47 16.46 17.11 -17.27
C GLU A 47 15.23 17.93 -16.90
N LEU A 48 15.35 18.75 -15.85
CA LEU A 48 14.29 19.66 -15.40
C LEU A 48 14.13 20.78 -16.43
N ARG A 49 12.93 20.94 -17.00
CA ARG A 49 12.61 21.95 -18.01
C ARG A 49 11.77 23.09 -17.46
N HIS A 50 10.69 22.74 -16.77
CA HIS A 50 9.76 23.74 -16.26
C HIS A 50 9.46 23.47 -14.77
N VAL A 51 9.36 24.54 -14.00
CA VAL A 51 8.82 24.54 -12.66
C VAL A 51 7.62 25.49 -12.65
N GLU A 52 6.49 24.99 -12.25
CA GLU A 52 5.25 25.76 -12.15
C GLU A 52 4.79 25.76 -10.69
N ASN A 53 4.60 26.94 -10.14
CA ASN A 53 4.06 27.11 -8.80
C ASN A 53 2.69 27.75 -8.88
N ALA A 54 1.75 27.32 -8.05
CA ALA A 54 0.43 27.92 -7.94
C ALA A 54 -0.01 27.99 -6.49
N GLU A 55 -0.84 28.98 -6.18
CA GLU A 55 -1.38 29.16 -4.85
C GLU A 55 -2.31 28.00 -4.49
N TYR A 56 -3.24 27.68 -5.41
CA TYR A 56 -4.16 26.57 -5.26
C TYR A 56 -4.58 25.98 -6.61
N ALA A 57 -5.15 24.77 -6.60
CA ALA A 57 -5.89 24.20 -7.73
C ALA A 57 -7.23 23.65 -7.27
N GLU A 58 -8.25 23.82 -8.10
CA GLU A 58 -9.59 23.27 -7.88
C GLU A 58 -9.93 22.17 -8.89
N TRP A 59 -10.72 21.18 -8.43
CA TRP A 59 -11.26 20.15 -9.30
C TRP A 59 -12.62 20.57 -9.84
N LYS A 60 -12.68 20.85 -11.13
CA LYS A 60 -13.90 21.23 -11.82
C LYS A 60 -13.91 20.64 -13.23
N ASP A 61 -15.09 20.26 -13.73
CA ASP A 61 -15.28 19.70 -15.07
C ASP A 61 -14.33 18.53 -15.39
N ASN A 62 -14.06 17.67 -14.39
CA ASN A 62 -13.16 16.53 -14.47
C ASN A 62 -11.68 16.89 -14.76
N MET A 63 -11.28 18.10 -14.42
CA MET A 63 -9.91 18.62 -14.58
C MET A 63 -9.47 19.41 -13.36
N TRP A 64 -8.17 19.41 -13.12
CA TRP A 64 -7.54 20.29 -12.15
C TRP A 64 -7.17 21.62 -12.78
N THR A 65 -7.60 22.72 -12.20
CA THR A 65 -7.25 24.06 -12.68
C THR A 65 -6.46 24.78 -11.58
N MET A 66 -5.22 25.14 -11.89
CA MET A 66 -4.33 25.93 -11.04
C MET A 66 -4.69 27.42 -11.15
N HIS A 67 -4.55 28.12 -10.05
CA HIS A 67 -4.82 29.56 -9.94
C HIS A 67 -3.64 30.31 -9.30
N ASN A 68 -3.45 31.55 -9.76
CA ASN A 68 -2.45 32.48 -9.23
C ASN A 68 -1.02 31.89 -9.20
N GLY A 69 -0.50 31.58 -10.39
CA GLY A 69 0.78 30.88 -10.46
C GLY A 69 1.85 31.59 -11.27
N MET A 70 3.04 30.96 -11.21
CA MET A 70 4.23 31.36 -11.99
C MET A 70 4.83 30.15 -12.63
N ILE A 71 5.28 30.30 -13.88
CA ILE A 71 6.04 29.31 -14.64
C ILE A 71 7.48 29.81 -14.71
N TYR A 72 8.40 28.94 -14.35
CA TYR A 72 9.83 29.14 -14.48
C TYR A 72 10.37 28.20 -15.55
N ASP A 73 10.95 28.75 -16.59
CA ASP A 73 11.65 27.99 -17.61
C ASP A 73 13.11 27.81 -17.18
N VAL A 74 13.54 26.56 -17.05
CA VAL A 74 14.86 26.20 -16.54
C VAL A 74 15.67 25.60 -17.67
N ALA A 75 16.72 26.29 -18.12
CA ALA A 75 17.70 25.73 -19.04
C ALA A 75 19.08 25.74 -18.38
N ASN A 76 19.80 24.61 -18.44
CA ASN A 76 21.13 24.44 -17.82
C ASN A 76 21.18 24.79 -16.32
N GLY A 77 20.08 24.52 -15.59
CA GLY A 77 19.99 24.80 -14.14
C GLY A 77 19.81 26.28 -13.78
N GLN A 78 19.54 27.16 -14.74
CA GLN A 78 19.29 28.58 -14.51
C GLN A 78 17.91 28.96 -15.03
N ASN A 79 17.21 29.84 -14.28
CA ASN A 79 15.93 30.40 -14.70
C ASN A 79 16.18 31.37 -15.88
N GLN A 80 15.58 31.07 -17.04
CA GLN A 80 15.72 31.91 -18.22
C GLN A 80 14.52 32.86 -18.40
N HIS A 81 13.32 32.37 -18.13
CA HIS A 81 12.10 33.16 -18.24
C HIS A 81 11.15 32.85 -17.10
N THR A 82 10.40 33.86 -16.67
CA THR A 82 9.33 33.72 -15.68
C THR A 82 8.06 34.29 -16.26
N MET A 83 6.99 33.50 -16.29
CA MET A 83 5.66 33.94 -16.73
C MET A 83 4.66 33.79 -15.59
N LYS A 84 3.83 34.82 -15.41
CA LYS A 84 2.72 34.76 -14.46
C LYS A 84 1.45 34.33 -15.20
N PHE A 85 0.63 33.48 -14.56
CA PHE A 85 -0.68 33.10 -15.06
C PHE A 85 -1.74 33.25 -13.97
N ASP A 86 -2.95 33.61 -14.38
CA ASP A 86 -4.10 33.68 -13.47
C ASP A 86 -4.75 32.31 -13.34
N THR A 87 -4.89 31.58 -14.46
CA THR A 87 -5.45 30.22 -14.49
C THR A 87 -4.69 29.35 -15.48
N GLN A 88 -4.45 28.09 -15.11
CA GLN A 88 -3.82 27.08 -15.97
C GLN A 88 -4.31 25.68 -15.61
N VAL A 89 -4.51 24.83 -16.61
CA VAL A 89 -4.87 23.43 -16.39
C VAL A 89 -3.67 22.67 -15.87
N LEU A 90 -3.83 21.99 -14.70
CA LEU A 90 -2.84 21.07 -14.18
C LEU A 90 -3.03 19.71 -14.87
N PRO A 91 -2.07 19.26 -15.68
CA PRO A 91 -2.23 18.08 -16.52
C PRO A 91 -1.99 16.78 -15.73
N ILE A 92 -2.86 16.51 -14.75
CA ILE A 92 -2.91 15.26 -13.99
C ILE A 92 -4.30 14.63 -14.16
N ASN A 93 -4.33 13.30 -14.30
CA ASN A 93 -5.56 12.55 -14.56
C ASN A 93 -6.21 12.00 -13.29
N GLU A 94 -5.54 12.11 -12.13
CA GLU A 94 -6.05 11.60 -10.87
C GLU A 94 -7.17 12.48 -10.34
N SER A 95 -8.32 11.85 -10.12
CA SER A 95 -9.45 12.49 -9.44
C SER A 95 -9.15 12.73 -7.94
N PRO A 96 -9.87 13.64 -7.26
CA PRO A 96 -9.74 13.86 -5.81
C PRO A 96 -9.78 12.57 -4.98
N LYS A 97 -10.68 11.64 -5.33
CA LYS A 97 -10.78 10.33 -4.67
C LYS A 97 -9.54 9.47 -4.86
N GLN A 98 -8.97 9.46 -6.06
CA GLN A 98 -7.74 8.71 -6.36
C GLN A 98 -6.54 9.29 -5.62
N ILE A 99 -6.43 10.63 -5.53
CA ILE A 99 -5.37 11.29 -4.77
C ILE A 99 -5.43 10.89 -3.29
N VAL A 100 -6.62 10.97 -2.68
CA VAL A 100 -6.81 10.53 -1.28
C VAL A 100 -6.45 9.05 -1.10
N GLN A 101 -6.82 8.21 -2.06
CA GLN A 101 -6.56 6.77 -2.02
C GLN A 101 -5.08 6.43 -2.19
N SER A 102 -4.38 7.11 -3.11
CA SER A 102 -2.96 6.86 -3.40
C SER A 102 -2.02 7.24 -2.25
N GLN A 103 -2.45 8.18 -1.39
CA GLN A 103 -1.68 8.61 -0.21
C GLN A 103 -1.92 7.72 1.03
N LYS A 104 -2.98 6.93 1.05
CA LYS A 104 -3.21 5.97 2.14
C LYS A 104 -2.16 4.86 2.09
N LYS A 105 -1.57 4.56 3.24
CA LYS A 105 -0.75 3.36 3.36
C LYS A 105 -1.64 2.12 3.16
N PRO A 106 -1.12 1.03 2.57
CA PRO A 106 -1.89 -0.20 2.38
C PRO A 106 -2.63 -0.66 3.64
N GLU A 107 -2.00 -0.51 4.82
CA GLU A 107 -2.56 -0.91 6.12
C GLU A 107 -3.80 -0.11 6.52
N GLN A 108 -3.97 1.10 5.98
CA GLN A 108 -5.10 2.02 6.26
C GLN A 108 -6.27 1.86 5.28
N MET A 109 -6.06 1.13 4.19
CA MET A 109 -7.09 0.88 3.17
C MET A 109 -8.05 -0.22 3.64
N THR A 110 -9.31 -0.11 3.27
CA THR A 110 -10.25 -1.23 3.37
C THR A 110 -9.89 -2.32 2.36
N MET A 111 -10.39 -3.55 2.54
CA MET A 111 -10.16 -4.63 1.57
C MET A 111 -10.66 -4.27 0.16
N LYS A 112 -11.76 -3.52 0.07
CA LYS A 112 -12.32 -3.06 -1.20
C LYS A 112 -11.41 -2.04 -1.87
N GLU A 113 -10.98 -0.99 -1.14
CA GLU A 113 -10.05 0.02 -1.64
C GLU A 113 -8.73 -0.60 -2.10
N LEU A 114 -8.20 -1.56 -1.32
CA LEU A 114 -6.97 -2.27 -1.66
C LEU A 114 -7.13 -3.11 -2.94
N GLY A 115 -8.27 -3.78 -3.11
CA GLY A 115 -8.60 -4.53 -4.33
C GLY A 115 -8.72 -3.64 -5.57
N GLU A 116 -9.39 -2.48 -5.44
CA GLU A 116 -9.53 -1.49 -6.50
C GLU A 116 -8.15 -0.94 -6.91
N GLN A 117 -7.30 -0.62 -5.94
CA GLN A 117 -5.94 -0.14 -6.21
C GLN A 117 -5.06 -1.19 -6.90
N ILE A 118 -5.13 -2.45 -6.47
CA ILE A 118 -4.46 -3.56 -7.15
C ILE A 118 -4.90 -3.65 -8.61
N SER A 119 -6.20 -3.54 -8.87
CA SER A 119 -6.74 -3.59 -10.23
C SER A 119 -6.21 -2.45 -11.12
N ILE A 120 -6.21 -1.22 -10.59
CA ILE A 120 -5.68 -0.04 -11.29
C ILE A 120 -4.18 -0.20 -11.57
N MET A 121 -3.39 -0.60 -10.58
CA MET A 121 -1.95 -0.77 -10.75
C MET A 121 -1.60 -1.90 -11.72
N LYS A 122 -2.37 -3.00 -11.72
CA LYS A 122 -2.22 -4.09 -12.70
C LYS A 122 -2.47 -3.62 -14.13
N SER A 123 -3.49 -2.78 -14.36
CA SER A 123 -3.76 -2.22 -15.69
C SER A 123 -2.65 -1.30 -16.20
N GLN A 124 -1.86 -0.74 -15.29
CA GLN A 124 -0.68 0.09 -15.58
C GLN A 124 0.64 -0.70 -15.61
N TYR A 125 0.59 -2.03 -15.56
CA TYR A 125 1.77 -2.92 -15.50
C TYR A 125 2.72 -2.63 -14.32
N VAL A 126 2.20 -2.06 -13.23
CA VAL A 126 2.97 -1.80 -12.00
C VAL A 126 2.95 -3.03 -11.11
N ASN A 127 4.07 -3.33 -10.45
CA ASN A 127 4.17 -4.46 -9.53
C ASN A 127 3.24 -4.29 -8.32
N THR A 128 2.34 -5.27 -8.13
CA THR A 128 1.32 -5.27 -7.08
C THR A 128 1.57 -6.28 -5.96
N ASN A 129 2.70 -6.99 -5.99
CA ASN A 129 2.98 -8.08 -5.05
C ASN A 129 2.85 -7.68 -3.58
N LYS A 130 3.29 -6.47 -3.22
CA LYS A 130 3.18 -5.95 -1.86
C LYS A 130 1.73 -5.77 -1.43
N LEU A 131 0.89 -5.18 -2.29
CA LEU A 131 -0.52 -4.93 -2.02
C LEU A 131 -1.33 -6.25 -1.97
N GLU A 132 -1.03 -7.17 -2.90
CA GLU A 132 -1.66 -8.49 -2.90
C GLU A 132 -1.29 -9.30 -1.66
N THR A 133 -0.02 -9.24 -1.24
CA THR A 133 0.44 -9.87 0.00
C THR A 133 -0.36 -9.33 1.20
N GLU A 134 -0.48 -8.01 1.32
CA GLU A 134 -1.26 -7.35 2.37
C GLU A 134 -2.72 -7.79 2.35
N LEU A 135 -3.35 -7.81 1.16
CA LEU A 135 -4.74 -8.24 0.99
C LEU A 135 -4.98 -9.66 1.52
N HIS A 136 -4.10 -10.60 1.16
CA HIS A 136 -4.21 -11.99 1.61
C HIS A 136 -3.87 -12.15 3.10
N GLN A 137 -2.90 -11.39 3.62
CA GLN A 137 -2.53 -11.43 5.03
C GLN A 137 -3.67 -11.02 5.97
N ARG A 138 -4.54 -10.11 5.55
CA ARG A 138 -5.72 -9.70 6.33
C ARG A 138 -6.71 -10.84 6.59
N VAL A 139 -6.70 -11.87 5.77
CA VAL A 139 -7.53 -13.06 5.95
C VAL A 139 -6.73 -14.15 6.68
N THR A 140 -5.49 -14.36 6.28
CA THR A 140 -4.68 -15.47 6.80
C THR A 140 -4.20 -15.26 8.24
N ILE A 141 -3.93 -14.00 8.64
CA ILE A 141 -3.52 -13.69 10.04
C ILE A 141 -4.62 -14.02 11.05
N PRO A 142 -5.89 -13.61 10.88
CA PRO A 142 -6.95 -14.03 11.80
C PRO A 142 -7.18 -15.55 11.83
N MET A 143 -6.94 -16.27 10.73
CA MET A 143 -7.04 -17.73 10.71
C MET A 143 -6.00 -18.43 11.59
N ALA A 144 -4.93 -17.74 12.00
CA ALA A 144 -3.93 -18.28 12.94
C ALA A 144 -4.56 -18.73 14.26
N SER A 145 -5.59 -18.05 14.77
CA SER A 145 -6.28 -18.41 16.00
C SER A 145 -6.94 -19.80 15.91
N LEU A 146 -7.53 -20.11 14.75
CA LEU A 146 -8.11 -21.42 14.48
C LEU A 146 -7.03 -22.49 14.42
N ILE A 147 -5.90 -22.22 13.77
CA ILE A 147 -4.75 -23.14 13.69
C ILE A 147 -4.17 -23.39 15.08
N PHE A 148 -3.95 -22.34 15.88
CA PHE A 148 -3.45 -22.49 17.24
C PHE A 148 -4.40 -23.31 18.13
N THR A 149 -5.70 -23.17 17.98
CA THR A 149 -6.69 -24.00 18.67
C THR A 149 -6.59 -25.47 18.21
N LEU A 150 -6.55 -25.69 16.89
CA LEU A 150 -6.50 -27.03 16.31
C LEU A 150 -5.22 -27.80 16.70
N VAL A 151 -4.09 -27.13 16.82
CA VAL A 151 -2.82 -27.70 17.24
C VAL A 151 -2.70 -27.74 18.79
N GLY A 152 -3.20 -26.73 19.47
CA GLY A 152 -3.07 -26.57 20.92
C GLY A 152 -3.89 -27.57 21.72
N VAL A 153 -5.13 -27.85 21.28
CA VAL A 153 -6.01 -28.82 21.98
C VAL A 153 -5.39 -30.20 22.09
N PRO A 154 -4.92 -30.84 21.01
CA PRO A 154 -4.29 -32.17 21.12
C PRO A 154 -3.02 -32.16 21.98
N LEU A 155 -2.23 -31.09 21.90
CA LEU A 155 -0.99 -30.99 22.66
C LEU A 155 -1.25 -30.73 24.16
N GLY A 156 -2.34 -30.02 24.49
CA GLY A 156 -2.74 -29.74 25.86
C GLY A 156 -3.37 -30.92 26.59
N MET A 157 -4.05 -31.83 25.86
CA MET A 157 -4.79 -32.97 26.44
C MET A 157 -3.96 -34.24 26.62
N GLN A 158 -2.64 -34.22 26.42
CA GLN A 158 -1.79 -35.41 26.62
C GLN A 158 -1.67 -35.75 28.09
N PRO A 159 -2.04 -37.01 28.52
CA PRO A 159 -2.16 -37.38 29.95
C PRO A 159 -0.85 -37.49 30.69
N ASN A 160 0.31 -37.54 30.04
CA ASN A 160 1.61 -37.75 30.63
C ASN A 160 2.42 -36.47 30.91
N ARG A 161 1.79 -35.31 30.91
CA ARG A 161 2.48 -34.04 31.21
C ARG A 161 2.40 -33.72 32.71
N ASN A 162 3.41 -34.09 33.43
CA ASN A 162 3.55 -33.84 34.87
C ASN A 162 3.84 -32.37 35.23
N SER A 163 3.89 -31.46 34.27
CA SER A 163 4.21 -30.05 34.54
C SER A 163 3.37 -29.13 33.65
N SER A 164 2.56 -28.27 34.28
CA SER A 164 1.78 -27.20 33.61
C SER A 164 2.66 -26.23 32.80
N SER A 165 3.92 -26.02 33.23
CA SER A 165 4.88 -25.13 32.54
C SER A 165 5.32 -25.63 31.17
N MET A 166 5.33 -26.94 30.93
CA MET A 166 5.70 -27.48 29.60
C MET A 166 4.68 -27.12 28.49
N GLY A 167 3.40 -27.06 28.83
CA GLY A 167 2.36 -26.60 27.90
C GLY A 167 2.56 -25.15 27.46
N PHE A 168 2.93 -24.30 28.42
CA PHE A 168 3.21 -22.89 28.15
C PHE A 168 4.43 -22.72 27.23
N VAL A 169 5.52 -23.39 27.49
CA VAL A 169 6.74 -23.35 26.66
C VAL A 169 6.42 -23.81 25.21
N MET A 170 5.69 -24.93 25.08
CA MET A 170 5.29 -25.43 23.76
C MET A 170 4.41 -24.47 22.97
N SER A 171 3.50 -23.75 23.66
CA SER A 171 2.66 -22.76 22.98
C SER A 171 3.49 -21.60 22.42
N ILE A 172 4.49 -21.11 23.17
CA ILE A 172 5.41 -20.07 22.70
C ILE A 172 6.20 -20.55 21.47
N ILE A 173 6.71 -21.77 21.50
CA ILE A 173 7.48 -22.34 20.37
C ILE A 173 6.60 -22.43 19.12
N ILE A 174 5.36 -22.91 19.25
CA ILE A 174 4.43 -23.04 18.11
C ILE A 174 4.11 -21.67 17.52
N ILE A 175 3.81 -20.68 18.37
CA ILE A 175 3.55 -19.31 17.94
C ILE A 175 4.77 -18.73 17.21
N PHE A 176 5.96 -18.91 17.77
CA PHE A 176 7.20 -18.42 17.16
C PHE A 176 7.46 -19.04 15.78
N ILE A 177 7.32 -20.35 15.65
CA ILE A 177 7.49 -21.06 14.38
C ILE A 177 6.47 -20.55 13.36
N TYR A 178 5.19 -20.44 13.74
CA TYR A 178 4.14 -19.97 12.85
C TYR A 178 4.40 -18.56 12.32
N TYR A 179 4.70 -17.60 13.20
CA TYR A 179 4.96 -16.22 12.78
C TYR A 179 6.27 -16.09 11.98
N SER A 180 7.28 -16.89 12.29
CA SER A 180 8.51 -16.95 11.47
C SER A 180 8.20 -17.42 10.05
N LEU A 181 7.43 -18.49 9.89
CA LEU A 181 6.99 -18.97 8.58
C LEU A 181 6.14 -17.94 7.85
N MET A 182 5.22 -17.26 8.55
CA MET A 182 4.37 -16.22 7.97
C MET A 182 5.18 -15.02 7.48
N THR A 183 6.17 -14.58 8.25
CA THR A 183 7.08 -13.48 7.88
C THR A 183 7.93 -13.84 6.66
N MET A 184 8.50 -15.04 6.65
CA MET A 184 9.27 -15.54 5.50
C MET A 184 8.40 -15.65 4.24
N ALA A 185 7.20 -16.21 4.37
CA ALA A 185 6.24 -16.31 3.27
C ALA A 185 5.86 -14.94 2.71
N GLY A 186 5.62 -13.96 3.60
CA GLY A 186 5.35 -12.58 3.21
C GLY A 186 6.52 -11.92 2.47
N ALA A 187 7.75 -12.13 2.92
CA ALA A 187 8.96 -11.62 2.26
C ALA A 187 9.14 -12.23 0.85
N ILE A 188 8.95 -13.54 0.70
CA ILE A 188 9.03 -14.26 -0.57
C ILE A 188 7.96 -13.76 -1.54
N ALA A 189 6.73 -13.54 -1.05
CA ALA A 189 5.62 -13.00 -1.82
C ALA A 189 5.90 -11.58 -2.33
N GLN A 190 6.33 -10.69 -1.45
CA GLN A 190 6.67 -9.30 -1.78
C GLN A 190 7.84 -9.20 -2.76
N GLY A 191 8.82 -10.08 -2.63
CA GLY A 191 9.96 -10.19 -3.54
C GLY A 191 9.61 -10.76 -4.93
N GLY A 192 8.38 -11.22 -5.15
CA GLY A 192 7.93 -11.76 -6.44
C GLY A 192 8.48 -13.14 -6.79
N ILE A 193 9.10 -13.85 -5.84
CA ILE A 193 9.63 -15.20 -6.04
C ILE A 193 8.48 -16.20 -6.19
N LEU A 194 7.42 -16.02 -5.42
CA LEU A 194 6.20 -16.83 -5.49
C LEU A 194 4.98 -15.92 -5.61
N ASN A 195 3.90 -16.47 -6.20
CA ASN A 195 2.62 -15.78 -6.24
C ASN A 195 2.18 -15.42 -4.81
N PRO A 196 1.79 -14.14 -4.53
CA PRO A 196 1.42 -13.69 -3.20
C PRO A 196 0.35 -14.54 -2.52
N MET A 197 -0.66 -14.97 -3.27
CA MET A 197 -1.71 -15.84 -2.76
C MET A 197 -1.14 -17.15 -2.23
N LEU A 198 -0.35 -17.86 -3.04
CA LEU A 198 0.19 -19.15 -2.66
C LEU A 198 1.15 -19.06 -1.48
N ALA A 199 2.06 -18.08 -1.52
CA ALA A 199 3.07 -17.91 -0.47
C ALA A 199 2.42 -17.65 0.90
N VAL A 200 1.47 -16.71 0.98
CA VAL A 200 0.85 -16.28 2.24
C VAL A 200 -0.10 -17.34 2.83
N TRP A 201 -0.73 -18.17 1.99
CA TRP A 201 -1.61 -19.23 2.46
C TRP A 201 -0.85 -20.49 2.91
N LEU A 202 0.39 -20.70 2.46
CA LEU A 202 1.18 -21.89 2.75
C LEU A 202 1.38 -22.19 4.26
N PRO A 203 1.72 -21.22 5.13
CA PRO A 203 1.80 -21.47 6.57
C PRO A 203 0.48 -21.95 7.19
N ASN A 204 -0.65 -21.41 6.72
CA ASN A 204 -1.98 -21.81 7.18
C ASN A 204 -2.32 -23.24 6.75
N ILE A 205 -2.00 -23.60 5.53
CA ILE A 205 -2.22 -24.96 5.02
C ILE A 205 -1.37 -25.95 5.83
N ILE A 206 -0.10 -25.66 6.07
CA ILE A 206 0.78 -26.49 6.90
C ILE A 206 0.21 -26.63 8.31
N GLY A 207 -0.22 -25.54 8.92
CA GLY A 207 -0.80 -25.53 10.26
C GLY A 207 -2.10 -26.34 10.36
N LEU A 208 -3.00 -26.22 9.37
CA LEU A 208 -4.23 -27.01 9.29
C LEU A 208 -3.96 -28.51 9.13
N LEU A 209 -3.00 -28.88 8.27
CA LEU A 209 -2.62 -30.28 8.08
C LEU A 209 -2.00 -30.88 9.35
N ALA A 210 -1.09 -30.13 10.01
CA ALA A 210 -0.47 -30.55 11.26
C ALA A 210 -1.51 -30.71 12.38
N GLY A 211 -2.39 -29.72 12.54
CA GLY A 211 -3.45 -29.77 13.54
C GLY A 211 -4.44 -30.90 13.28
N GLY A 212 -4.87 -31.09 12.03
CA GLY A 212 -5.77 -32.19 11.65
C GLY A 212 -5.13 -33.55 11.89
N TYR A 213 -3.84 -33.71 11.59
CA TYR A 213 -3.09 -34.94 11.90
C TYR A 213 -3.04 -35.22 13.42
N LEU A 214 -2.74 -34.21 14.23
CA LEU A 214 -2.68 -34.34 15.68
C LEU A 214 -4.06 -34.71 16.28
N MET A 215 -5.13 -34.07 15.82
CA MET A 215 -6.51 -34.38 16.22
C MET A 215 -6.87 -35.84 15.90
N ARG A 216 -6.56 -36.28 14.68
CA ARG A 216 -6.83 -37.66 14.27
C ARG A 216 -6.05 -38.70 15.08
N ARG A 217 -4.82 -38.37 15.48
CA ARG A 217 -3.98 -39.23 16.35
C ARG A 217 -4.55 -39.34 17.77
N MET A 218 -5.16 -38.27 18.29
CA MET A 218 -5.75 -38.25 19.62
C MET A 218 -7.07 -39.05 19.68
N SER A 219 -7.79 -39.13 18.53
CA SER A 219 -9.08 -39.87 18.44
C SER A 219 -8.89 -41.40 18.32
N LYS A 220 -7.66 -41.88 18.23
CA LYS A 220 -7.32 -43.33 18.24
C LYS A 220 -6.73 -43.75 19.56
#